data_a7964339285e3f653009c71b86cf9f70
#
_entry.id   a7964339285e3f653009c71b86cf9f70
#
_cell.length_a   1.000
_cell.length_b   1.000
_cell.length_c   1.000
_cell.angle_alpha   90.00
_cell.angle_beta   90.00
_cell.angle_gamma   90.00
#
_symmetry.space_group_name_H-M   'P 1'
#
loop_
_entity.id
_entity.type
_entity.pdbx_description
1 polymer ?
#
loop_
_entity_poly.entity_id
_entity_poly.type
_entity_poly.pdbx_seq_one_letter_code
_entity_poly.pdbx_strand_id
1 'polypeptide(L)'
;MIKTGNESATARTRGDRLRIAREQLFPSARLAAQAIGVAVSTYSAHERAEDPAGRDYSPNRAKYYAKWFRVTPEWLLTGFGPGPTGGPTDFPEPPDPAIPRVLVMGYVGAGSTAHFYDVDHGNLEEVTPPEGASPSTIAVEIRGESLGTVFNRWLVFYDNIHRPVTPELIGELCVVGLADGRILIKKLQRGKGKGLFNLISSNDKPILDVEVEWAARVDSIARRPNR
;
A
#
# COMPACT_ATOMS: atom_id res chain seq x y z
N MET A 1 -18.66 -46.50 8.18
CA MET A 1 -19.43 -45.30 8.59
C MET A 1 -18.43 -44.15 8.66
N ILE A 2 -18.21 -43.47 7.53
CA ILE A 2 -17.20 -42.43 7.37
C ILE A 2 -17.95 -41.11 7.53
N LYS A 3 -17.68 -40.39 8.62
CA LYS A 3 -18.16 -39.01 8.81
C LYS A 3 -17.35 -38.10 7.91
N THR A 4 -17.89 -37.73 6.77
CA THR A 4 -17.46 -36.61 5.98
C THR A 4 -18.01 -35.33 6.65
N GLY A 5 -17.25 -34.77 7.58
CA GLY A 5 -17.51 -33.48 8.15
C GLY A 5 -16.80 -32.40 7.35
N ASN A 6 -17.36 -31.99 6.22
CA ASN A 6 -16.94 -30.75 5.53
C ASN A 6 -17.89 -29.63 5.99
N GLU A 7 -17.74 -29.20 7.23
CA GLU A 7 -18.28 -27.93 7.66
C GLU A 7 -17.31 -26.83 7.21
N SER A 8 -17.42 -26.44 5.94
CA SER A 8 -17.01 -25.09 5.53
C SER A 8 -17.83 -24.13 6.35
N ALA A 9 -17.24 -23.60 7.41
CA ALA A 9 -17.82 -22.51 8.20
C ALA A 9 -18.11 -21.37 7.22
N THR A 10 -19.36 -21.25 6.83
CA THR A 10 -19.85 -20.17 5.98
C THR A 10 -19.56 -18.89 6.73
N ALA A 11 -18.55 -18.14 6.30
CA ALA A 11 -18.19 -16.88 6.90
C ALA A 11 -19.41 -15.96 6.87
N ARG A 12 -19.96 -15.64 8.03
CA ARG A 12 -21.28 -14.99 8.17
C ARG A 12 -21.24 -13.51 7.79
N THR A 13 -20.15 -12.81 8.15
CA THR A 13 -20.01 -11.38 7.92
C THR A 13 -18.96 -11.05 6.88
N ARG A 14 -18.98 -9.83 6.34
CA ARG A 14 -17.91 -9.32 5.47
C ARG A 14 -16.56 -9.29 6.19
N GLY A 15 -16.56 -8.94 7.48
CA GLY A 15 -15.38 -8.91 8.32
C GLY A 15 -14.79 -10.31 8.49
N ASP A 16 -15.62 -11.33 8.75
CA ASP A 16 -15.17 -12.71 8.85
C ASP A 16 -14.52 -13.20 7.56
N ARG A 17 -15.14 -12.90 6.40
CA ARG A 17 -14.58 -13.28 5.10
C ARG A 17 -13.23 -12.62 4.85
N LEU A 18 -13.10 -11.34 5.15
CA LEU A 18 -11.82 -10.64 5.03
C LEU A 18 -10.75 -11.25 5.93
N ARG A 19 -11.10 -11.57 7.18
CA ARG A 19 -10.19 -12.24 8.12
C ARG A 19 -9.75 -13.60 7.61
N ILE A 20 -10.67 -14.45 7.14
CA ILE A 20 -10.38 -15.78 6.60
C ILE A 20 -9.43 -15.67 5.39
N ALA A 21 -9.68 -14.74 4.47
CA ALA A 21 -8.80 -14.52 3.32
C ALA A 21 -7.40 -14.09 3.76
N ARG A 22 -7.29 -13.19 4.73
CA ARG A 22 -6.01 -12.74 5.28
C ARG A 22 -5.24 -13.88 5.94
N GLU A 23 -5.89 -14.72 6.73
CA GLU A 23 -5.24 -15.78 7.51
C GLU A 23 -4.50 -16.81 6.65
N GLN A 24 -4.85 -16.92 5.37
CA GLN A 24 -4.11 -17.77 4.42
C GLN A 24 -2.70 -17.23 4.11
N LEU A 25 -2.46 -15.93 4.29
CA LEU A 25 -1.22 -15.25 3.86
C LEU A 25 -0.52 -14.50 5.00
N PHE A 26 -1.27 -14.01 5.97
CA PHE A 26 -0.74 -13.17 7.06
C PHE A 26 -1.29 -13.62 8.41
N PRO A 27 -0.41 -13.84 9.41
CA PRO A 27 -0.83 -14.33 10.72
C PRO A 27 -1.58 -13.29 11.57
N SER A 28 -1.55 -12.01 11.19
CA SER A 28 -2.25 -10.96 11.95
C SER A 28 -2.74 -9.82 11.06
N ALA A 29 -3.83 -9.15 11.49
CA ALA A 29 -4.38 -7.96 10.83
C ALA A 29 -3.35 -6.84 10.71
N ARG A 30 -2.48 -6.67 11.72
CA ARG A 30 -1.40 -5.67 11.70
C ARG A 30 -0.41 -5.91 10.57
N LEU A 31 0.07 -7.14 10.41
CA LEU A 31 1.02 -7.48 9.36
C LEU A 31 0.39 -7.37 7.97
N ALA A 32 -0.86 -7.82 7.82
CA ALA A 32 -1.59 -7.64 6.57
C ALA A 32 -1.76 -6.16 6.22
N ALA A 33 -2.25 -5.34 7.17
CA ALA A 33 -2.45 -3.91 6.96
C ALA A 33 -1.15 -3.21 6.54
N GLN A 34 -0.03 -3.53 7.19
CA GLN A 34 1.28 -3.00 6.84
C GLN A 34 1.72 -3.42 5.43
N ALA A 35 1.56 -4.70 5.09
CA ALA A 35 1.95 -5.22 3.78
C ALA A 35 1.12 -4.62 2.64
N ILE A 36 -0.18 -4.40 2.85
CA ILE A 36 -1.08 -3.86 1.83
C ILE A 36 -1.20 -2.33 1.87
N GLY A 37 -0.43 -1.63 2.72
CA GLY A 37 -0.42 -0.17 2.76
C GLY A 37 -1.71 0.47 3.28
N VAL A 38 -2.43 -0.19 4.20
CA VAL A 38 -3.64 0.34 4.84
C VAL A 38 -3.37 0.62 6.31
N ALA A 39 -3.92 1.71 6.84
CA ALA A 39 -3.81 2.00 8.28
C ALA A 39 -4.35 0.82 9.11
N VAL A 40 -3.58 0.38 10.12
CA VAL A 40 -3.92 -0.80 10.94
C VAL A 40 -5.30 -0.66 11.58
N SER A 41 -5.66 0.55 12.05
CA SER A 41 -6.97 0.83 12.65
C SER A 41 -8.11 0.66 11.64
N THR A 42 -7.93 1.15 10.41
CA THR A 42 -8.91 1.01 9.32
C THR A 42 -9.07 -0.45 8.92
N TYR A 43 -7.95 -1.16 8.71
CA TYR A 43 -8.00 -2.56 8.33
C TYR A 43 -8.66 -3.43 9.41
N SER A 44 -8.29 -3.22 10.68
CA SER A 44 -8.89 -3.94 11.80
C SER A 44 -10.38 -3.62 11.99
N ALA A 45 -10.82 -2.40 11.64
CA ALA A 45 -12.24 -2.07 11.63
C ALA A 45 -12.99 -2.80 10.50
N HIS A 46 -12.35 -2.97 9.33
CA HIS A 46 -12.90 -3.74 8.21
C HIS A 46 -12.98 -5.25 8.50
N GLU A 47 -12.03 -5.83 9.26
CA GLU A 47 -12.15 -7.23 9.72
C GLU A 47 -13.30 -7.44 10.72
N ARG A 48 -13.90 -6.36 11.22
CA ARG A 48 -15.11 -6.36 12.04
C ARG A 48 -16.32 -5.77 11.30
N ALA A 49 -16.25 -5.69 9.97
CA ALA A 49 -17.39 -5.23 9.17
C ALA A 49 -18.65 -6.04 9.48
N GLU A 50 -19.79 -5.35 9.55
CA GLU A 50 -21.11 -5.85 9.98
C GLU A 50 -21.20 -6.13 11.49
N ASP A 51 -20.14 -5.93 12.28
CA ASP A 51 -20.22 -5.89 13.75
C ASP A 51 -20.51 -4.45 14.24
N PRO A 52 -21.13 -4.25 15.41
CA PRO A 52 -21.44 -2.91 15.94
C PRO A 52 -20.22 -2.00 16.14
N ALA A 53 -19.04 -2.59 16.38
CA ALA A 53 -17.77 -1.88 16.55
C ALA A 53 -16.89 -1.87 15.30
N GLY A 54 -17.41 -2.38 14.18
CA GLY A 54 -16.72 -2.47 12.90
C GLY A 54 -17.04 -1.31 11.96
N ARG A 55 -16.47 -1.37 10.78
CA ARG A 55 -16.77 -0.48 9.65
C ARG A 55 -16.86 -1.31 8.38
N ASP A 56 -17.92 -1.13 7.64
CA ASP A 56 -18.06 -1.73 6.31
C ASP A 56 -17.04 -1.13 5.33
N TYR A 57 -16.64 -1.94 4.38
CA TYR A 57 -15.77 -1.49 3.29
C TYR A 57 -16.53 -1.49 1.95
N SER A 58 -16.19 -0.50 1.12
CA SER A 58 -16.80 -0.28 -0.19
C SER A 58 -16.47 -1.40 -1.17
N PRO A 59 -17.23 -1.54 -2.30
CA PRO A 59 -16.90 -2.46 -3.38
C PRO A 59 -15.50 -2.25 -3.96
N ASN A 60 -15.02 -1.00 -4.04
CA ASN A 60 -13.67 -0.69 -4.50
C ASN A 60 -12.61 -1.20 -3.50
N ARG A 61 -12.87 -1.05 -2.22
CA ARG A 61 -12.00 -1.60 -1.18
C ARG A 61 -12.01 -3.15 -1.21
N ALA A 62 -13.15 -3.76 -1.49
CA ALA A 62 -13.24 -5.21 -1.67
C ALA A 62 -12.38 -5.68 -2.87
N LYS A 63 -12.42 -4.97 -4.01
CA LYS A 63 -11.54 -5.26 -5.16
C LYS A 63 -10.06 -5.17 -4.77
N TYR A 64 -9.70 -4.16 -3.98
CA TYR A 64 -8.34 -3.99 -3.49
C TYR A 64 -7.90 -5.15 -2.62
N TYR A 65 -8.67 -5.52 -1.61
CA TYR A 65 -8.38 -6.66 -0.73
C TYR A 65 -8.37 -7.99 -1.48
N ALA A 66 -9.31 -8.19 -2.39
CA ALA A 66 -9.41 -9.40 -3.20
C ALA A 66 -8.14 -9.71 -3.97
N LYS A 67 -7.52 -8.67 -4.54
CA LYS A 67 -6.25 -8.79 -5.26
C LYS A 67 -5.11 -9.29 -4.35
N TRP A 68 -5.02 -8.73 -3.14
CA TRP A 68 -3.98 -9.10 -2.19
C TRP A 68 -4.18 -10.49 -1.59
N PHE A 69 -5.43 -10.87 -1.30
CA PHE A 69 -5.75 -12.11 -0.60
C PHE A 69 -6.15 -13.25 -1.54
N ARG A 70 -6.05 -13.05 -2.87
CA ARG A 70 -6.34 -14.07 -3.88
C ARG A 70 -7.73 -14.68 -3.75
N VAL A 71 -8.73 -13.80 -3.58
CA VAL A 71 -10.15 -14.14 -3.54
C VAL A 71 -10.92 -13.24 -4.50
N THR A 72 -12.20 -13.53 -4.75
CA THR A 72 -13.03 -12.63 -5.55
C THR A 72 -13.60 -11.49 -4.72
N PRO A 73 -13.76 -10.27 -5.28
CA PRO A 73 -14.45 -9.17 -4.60
C PRO A 73 -15.88 -9.54 -4.21
N GLU A 74 -16.55 -10.32 -5.06
CA GLU A 74 -17.91 -10.78 -4.84
C GLU A 74 -17.99 -11.69 -3.60
N TRP A 75 -17.05 -12.62 -3.46
CA TRP A 75 -16.99 -13.46 -2.27
C TRP A 75 -16.76 -12.64 -1.00
N LEU A 76 -15.89 -11.65 -1.02
CA LEU A 76 -15.67 -10.76 0.12
C LEU A 76 -16.95 -10.00 0.51
N LEU A 77 -17.73 -9.54 -0.47
CA LEU A 77 -18.92 -8.72 -0.23
C LEU A 77 -20.16 -9.56 0.13
N THR A 78 -20.35 -10.69 -0.53
CA THR A 78 -21.60 -11.45 -0.48
C THR A 78 -21.48 -12.87 0.07
N GLY A 79 -20.26 -13.41 0.07
CA GLY A 79 -20.01 -14.82 0.39
C GLY A 79 -20.24 -15.77 -0.78
N PHE A 80 -20.71 -15.28 -1.94
CA PHE A 80 -20.90 -16.09 -3.13
C PHE A 80 -19.67 -16.04 -4.05
N GLY A 81 -19.38 -17.15 -4.69
CA GLY A 81 -18.22 -17.28 -5.57
C GLY A 81 -16.99 -17.89 -4.89
N PRO A 82 -15.87 -18.01 -5.62
CA PRO A 82 -14.66 -18.65 -5.11
C PRO A 82 -14.02 -17.89 -3.95
N GLY A 83 -13.93 -18.53 -2.80
CA GLY A 83 -13.22 -18.07 -1.61
C GLY A 83 -11.81 -18.67 -1.50
N PRO A 84 -11.11 -18.49 -0.36
CA PRO A 84 -9.72 -18.92 -0.19
C PRO A 84 -9.49 -20.44 -0.16
N THR A 85 -10.52 -21.24 0.02
CA THR A 85 -10.45 -22.70 0.08
C THR A 85 -11.25 -23.34 -1.06
N GLY A 86 -10.66 -23.43 -2.26
CA GLY A 86 -11.01 -24.43 -3.25
C GLY A 86 -12.44 -24.44 -3.78
N GLY A 87 -12.74 -23.51 -4.70
CA GLY A 87 -13.72 -23.76 -5.75
C GLY A 87 -12.99 -24.06 -7.07
N PRO A 88 -13.68 -24.55 -8.13
CA PRO A 88 -13.05 -24.76 -9.42
C PRO A 88 -12.41 -23.45 -9.88
N THR A 89 -11.19 -23.57 -10.37
CA THR A 89 -10.29 -22.50 -10.80
C THR A 89 -10.79 -21.85 -12.10
N ASP A 90 -11.91 -21.17 -12.02
CA ASP A 90 -12.34 -20.24 -13.07
C ASP A 90 -12.06 -18.79 -12.63
N PHE A 91 -10.94 -18.60 -11.93
CA PHE A 91 -10.33 -17.31 -11.86
C PHE A 91 -9.77 -17.03 -13.27
N PRO A 92 -10.01 -15.85 -13.86
CA PRO A 92 -9.13 -15.40 -14.93
C PRO A 92 -7.71 -15.62 -14.41
N GLU A 93 -6.95 -16.42 -15.16
CA GLU A 93 -5.57 -16.77 -14.84
C GLU A 93 -4.91 -15.53 -14.21
N PRO A 94 -4.36 -15.65 -12.98
CA PRO A 94 -3.76 -14.48 -12.34
C PRO A 94 -2.83 -13.88 -13.39
N PRO A 95 -2.90 -12.58 -13.65
CA PRO A 95 -2.07 -11.96 -14.68
C PRO A 95 -0.67 -12.48 -14.46
N ASP A 96 -0.10 -13.07 -15.49
CA ASP A 96 1.15 -13.83 -15.54
C ASP A 96 2.05 -13.42 -14.35
N PRO A 97 2.38 -14.32 -13.40
CA PRO A 97 3.24 -13.96 -12.28
C PRO A 97 4.60 -13.41 -12.72
N ALA A 98 4.92 -13.52 -14.02
CA ALA A 98 6.07 -12.88 -14.65
C ALA A 98 5.99 -11.35 -14.72
N ILE A 99 4.83 -10.72 -14.51
CA ILE A 99 4.74 -9.25 -14.51
C ILE A 99 3.98 -8.79 -13.27
N PRO A 100 4.63 -8.65 -12.13
CA PRO A 100 4.03 -8.02 -10.96
C PRO A 100 3.50 -6.64 -11.36
N ARG A 101 2.34 -6.24 -10.87
CA ARG A 101 1.77 -4.92 -11.11
C ARG A 101 1.70 -4.15 -9.81
N VAL A 102 2.12 -2.90 -9.87
CA VAL A 102 2.12 -1.98 -8.74
C VAL A 102 1.05 -0.93 -8.94
N LEU A 103 0.34 -0.60 -7.88
CA LEU A 103 -0.68 0.45 -7.89
C LEU A 103 -0.05 1.84 -7.79
N VAL A 104 -0.51 2.76 -8.64
CA VAL A 104 -0.20 4.18 -8.49
C VAL A 104 -1.14 4.74 -7.42
N MET A 105 -0.61 4.91 -6.21
CA MET A 105 -1.40 5.25 -5.02
C MET A 105 -1.62 6.75 -4.85
N GLY A 106 -0.97 7.58 -5.66
CA GLY A 106 -1.06 9.03 -5.50
C GLY A 106 -0.09 9.78 -6.38
N TYR A 107 0.15 11.03 -6.02
CA TYR A 107 1.12 11.89 -6.70
C TYR A 107 1.92 12.74 -5.71
N VAL A 108 3.09 13.18 -6.15
CA VAL A 108 3.96 14.13 -5.45
C VAL A 108 3.81 15.48 -6.12
N GLY A 109 3.29 16.44 -5.38
CA GLY A 109 3.04 17.80 -5.85
C GLY A 109 4.14 18.80 -5.49
N ALA A 110 3.77 20.06 -5.46
CA ALA A 110 4.66 21.18 -5.08
C ALA A 110 5.25 20.96 -3.67
N GLY A 111 6.48 21.37 -3.46
CA GLY A 111 7.21 21.18 -2.20
C GLY A 111 7.60 19.72 -1.94
N SER A 112 7.48 18.82 -2.95
CA SER A 112 7.67 17.38 -2.84
C SER A 112 6.72 16.72 -1.84
N THR A 113 5.52 17.27 -1.64
CA THR A 113 4.47 16.71 -0.79
C THR A 113 3.74 15.61 -1.54
N ALA A 114 3.63 14.43 -0.94
CA ALA A 114 2.87 13.32 -1.49
C ALA A 114 1.38 13.43 -1.10
N HIS A 115 0.53 13.23 -2.10
CA HIS A 115 -0.92 13.19 -1.97
C HIS A 115 -1.41 11.83 -2.41
N PHE A 116 -2.03 11.08 -1.51
CA PHE A 116 -2.55 9.76 -1.79
C PHE A 116 -4.00 9.82 -2.24
N TYR A 117 -4.36 8.99 -3.21
CA TYR A 117 -5.74 8.84 -3.65
C TYR A 117 -6.55 8.09 -2.60
N ASP A 118 -7.79 8.48 -2.45
CA ASP A 118 -8.75 7.67 -1.70
C ASP A 118 -9.09 6.41 -2.49
N VAL A 119 -8.66 5.26 -1.99
CA VAL A 119 -8.86 3.95 -2.63
C VAL A 119 -10.34 3.59 -2.71
N ASP A 120 -11.17 4.21 -1.87
CA ASP A 120 -12.61 3.95 -1.85
C ASP A 120 -13.36 4.62 -3.00
N HIS A 121 -12.77 5.63 -3.66
CA HIS A 121 -13.43 6.47 -4.65
C HIS A 121 -12.85 6.37 -6.08
N GLY A 122 -11.85 5.53 -6.34
CA GLY A 122 -11.19 5.49 -7.64
C GLY A 122 -10.69 4.13 -8.10
N ASN A 123 -10.66 3.94 -9.42
CA ASN A 123 -9.86 2.89 -10.04
C ASN A 123 -8.40 3.36 -10.04
N LEU A 124 -7.58 2.77 -9.18
CA LEU A 124 -6.15 3.03 -9.18
C LEU A 124 -5.51 2.44 -10.44
N GLU A 125 -4.62 3.21 -11.04
CA GLU A 125 -3.85 2.75 -12.18
C GLU A 125 -2.84 1.69 -11.75
N GLU A 126 -2.70 0.65 -12.58
CA GLU A 126 -1.68 -0.38 -12.41
C GLU A 126 -0.53 -0.15 -13.39
N VAL A 127 0.69 -0.24 -12.90
CA VAL A 127 1.91 -0.09 -13.67
C VAL A 127 2.86 -1.27 -13.45
N THR A 128 3.72 -1.53 -14.42
CA THR A 128 4.78 -2.52 -14.28
C THR A 128 5.85 -1.96 -13.32
N PRO A 129 6.20 -2.66 -12.26
CA PRO A 129 7.25 -2.23 -11.34
C PRO A 129 8.63 -2.42 -11.93
N PRO A 130 9.64 -1.76 -11.36
CA PRO A 130 11.03 -2.07 -11.64
C PRO A 130 11.40 -3.48 -11.15
N GLU A 131 12.52 -3.98 -11.65
CA GLU A 131 13.12 -5.23 -11.18
C GLU A 131 13.39 -5.16 -9.67
N GLY A 132 13.10 -6.24 -8.95
CA GLY A 132 13.29 -6.33 -7.50
C GLY A 132 12.14 -5.76 -6.65
N ALA A 133 11.03 -5.34 -7.25
CA ALA A 133 9.87 -4.87 -6.50
C ALA A 133 9.32 -5.94 -5.56
N SER A 134 8.97 -5.54 -4.35
CA SER A 134 8.37 -6.38 -3.33
C SER A 134 6.83 -6.35 -3.38
N PRO A 135 6.13 -7.26 -2.68
CA PRO A 135 4.68 -7.18 -2.55
C PRO A 135 4.16 -5.90 -1.88
N SER A 136 5.01 -5.18 -1.15
CA SER A 136 4.68 -3.89 -0.51
C SER A 136 5.03 -2.67 -1.37
N THR A 137 5.64 -2.88 -2.54
CA THR A 137 5.99 -1.77 -3.44
C THR A 137 4.73 -1.08 -3.97
N ILE A 138 4.71 0.23 -3.86
CA ILE A 138 3.71 1.10 -4.47
C ILE A 138 4.39 2.15 -5.35
N ALA A 139 3.60 2.82 -6.20
CA ALA A 139 4.07 3.93 -7.00
C ALA A 139 3.33 5.22 -6.66
N VAL A 140 4.01 6.36 -6.81
CA VAL A 140 3.41 7.69 -6.82
C VAL A 140 3.91 8.48 -8.03
N GLU A 141 3.03 9.27 -8.66
CA GLU A 141 3.37 10.08 -9.83
C GLU A 141 4.00 11.40 -9.39
N ILE A 142 5.09 11.81 -10.01
CA ILE A 142 5.68 13.15 -9.81
C ILE A 142 4.86 14.17 -10.63
N ARG A 143 4.29 15.17 -9.97
CA ARG A 143 3.60 16.30 -10.58
C ARG A 143 4.24 17.60 -10.16
N GLY A 144 5.02 18.19 -11.05
CA GLY A 144 5.76 19.43 -10.79
C GLY A 144 7.27 19.24 -10.88
N GLU A 145 8.03 20.20 -10.36
CA GLU A 145 9.47 20.34 -10.60
C GLU A 145 10.34 20.24 -9.34
N SER A 146 9.72 19.95 -8.19
CA SER A 146 10.43 19.93 -6.89
C SER A 146 11.51 18.86 -6.78
N LEU A 147 11.37 17.76 -7.55
CA LEU A 147 12.39 16.72 -7.67
C LEU A 147 13.30 16.90 -8.91
N GLY A 148 13.12 17.99 -9.67
CA GLY A 148 13.81 18.29 -10.91
C GLY A 148 12.84 18.29 -12.10
N THR A 149 13.02 19.24 -13.02
CA THR A 149 12.12 19.48 -14.17
C THR A 149 11.97 18.26 -15.08
N VAL A 150 13.01 17.43 -15.16
CA VAL A 150 13.03 16.23 -16.01
C VAL A 150 12.15 15.09 -15.50
N PHE A 151 11.80 15.09 -14.21
CA PHE A 151 11.05 14.00 -13.59
C PHE A 151 9.54 14.21 -13.56
N ASN A 152 9.02 15.30 -14.13
CA ASN A 152 7.59 15.53 -14.22
C ASN A 152 6.90 14.37 -14.97
N ARG A 153 5.84 13.81 -14.37
CA ARG A 153 5.08 12.62 -14.82
C ARG A 153 5.81 11.29 -14.73
N TRP A 154 6.96 11.23 -14.08
CA TRP A 154 7.62 9.96 -13.77
C TRP A 154 7.02 9.34 -12.52
N LEU A 155 7.27 8.05 -12.34
CA LEU A 155 6.81 7.27 -11.20
C LEU A 155 7.95 7.06 -10.21
N VAL A 156 7.66 7.27 -8.94
CA VAL A 156 8.55 6.91 -7.82
C VAL A 156 8.03 5.63 -7.22
N PHE A 157 8.88 4.62 -7.11
CA PHE A 157 8.58 3.33 -6.52
C PHE A 157 9.28 3.19 -5.17
N TYR A 158 8.55 2.72 -4.18
CA TYR A 158 9.07 2.46 -2.84
C TYR A 158 8.20 1.45 -2.11
N ASP A 159 8.77 0.76 -1.13
CA ASP A 159 8.01 -0.11 -0.24
C ASP A 159 7.22 0.72 0.78
N ASN A 160 5.92 0.60 0.78
CA ASN A 160 5.02 1.32 1.69
C ASN A 160 5.05 0.71 3.11
N ILE A 161 6.24 0.58 3.67
CA ILE A 161 6.49 0.06 5.01
C ILE A 161 6.97 1.21 5.88
N HIS A 162 6.11 1.65 6.79
CA HIS A 162 6.40 2.77 7.69
C HIS A 162 7.26 2.30 8.88
N ARG A 163 8.56 2.60 8.83
CA ARG A 163 9.52 2.29 9.90
C ARG A 163 10.24 3.55 10.37
N PRO A 164 10.68 3.58 11.64
CA PRO A 164 11.57 4.66 12.10
C PRO A 164 12.81 4.77 11.24
N VAL A 165 13.37 5.98 11.20
CA VAL A 165 14.60 6.24 10.43
C VAL A 165 15.75 5.37 10.96
N THR A 166 16.40 4.66 10.03
CA THR A 166 17.62 3.88 10.32
C THR A 166 18.85 4.55 9.72
N PRO A 167 20.07 4.22 10.20
CA PRO A 167 21.31 4.83 9.68
C PRO A 167 21.50 4.66 8.17
N GLU A 168 20.99 3.59 7.58
CA GLU A 168 21.14 3.26 6.15
C GLU A 168 20.33 4.20 5.25
N LEU A 169 19.32 4.88 5.81
CA LEU A 169 18.51 5.84 5.07
C LEU A 169 19.16 7.23 4.99
N ILE A 170 20.23 7.46 5.76
CA ILE A 170 20.94 8.75 5.74
C ILE A 170 21.72 8.91 4.44
N GLY A 171 21.41 9.97 3.71
CA GLY A 171 21.96 10.24 2.38
C GLY A 171 21.09 9.75 1.24
N GLU A 172 20.07 8.93 1.53
CA GLU A 172 19.17 8.37 0.53
C GLU A 172 17.97 9.29 0.24
N LEU A 173 17.39 9.15 -0.95
CA LEU A 173 16.09 9.71 -1.28
C LEU A 173 15.02 8.83 -0.62
N CYS A 174 14.20 9.43 0.22
CA CYS A 174 13.19 8.73 0.99
C CYS A 174 11.81 9.38 0.87
N VAL A 175 10.79 8.55 0.98
CA VAL A 175 9.45 9.00 1.36
C VAL A 175 9.44 9.09 2.88
N VAL A 176 9.10 10.25 3.44
CA VAL A 176 9.14 10.51 4.88
C VAL A 176 7.80 11.02 5.38
N GLY A 177 7.33 10.49 6.48
CA GLY A 177 6.16 10.97 7.21
C GLY A 177 6.57 11.84 8.40
N LEU A 178 5.95 13.01 8.51
CA LEU A 178 6.16 13.96 9.59
C LEU A 178 5.03 13.91 10.61
N ALA A 179 5.29 14.38 11.84
CA ALA A 179 4.31 14.43 12.93
C ALA A 179 3.07 15.27 12.62
N ASP A 180 3.18 16.23 11.71
CA ASP A 180 2.07 17.08 11.26
C ASP A 180 1.20 16.43 10.16
N GLY A 181 1.48 15.16 9.82
CA GLY A 181 0.76 14.38 8.82
C GLY A 181 1.21 14.59 7.38
N ARG A 182 2.17 15.49 7.12
CA ARG A 182 2.74 15.66 5.78
C ARG A 182 3.57 14.44 5.41
N ILE A 183 3.45 14.01 4.16
CA ILE A 183 4.30 12.99 3.57
C ILE A 183 5.10 13.63 2.43
N LEU A 184 6.41 13.57 2.51
CA LEU A 184 7.33 14.24 1.61
C LEU A 184 8.27 13.24 0.93
N ILE A 185 8.78 13.60 -0.26
CA ILE A 185 9.91 12.88 -0.88
C ILE A 185 11.13 13.80 -0.84
N LYS A 186 12.10 13.43 -0.04
CA LYS A 186 13.27 14.26 0.23
C LYS A 186 14.52 13.39 0.45
N LYS A 187 15.69 13.94 0.15
CA LYS A 187 16.95 13.34 0.61
C LYS A 187 17.09 13.55 2.10
N LEU A 188 17.30 12.46 2.82
CA LEU A 188 17.36 12.45 4.28
C LEU A 188 18.82 12.70 4.74
N GLN A 189 19.01 13.68 5.63
CA GLN A 189 20.30 13.95 6.25
C GLN A 189 20.15 14.07 7.77
N ARG A 190 21.24 13.87 8.52
CA ARG A 190 21.24 14.12 9.97
C ARG A 190 21.08 15.60 10.27
N GLY A 191 20.20 15.94 11.20
CA GLY A 191 20.06 17.26 11.77
C GLY A 191 21.08 17.53 12.89
N LYS A 192 21.01 18.68 13.52
CA LYS A 192 21.92 19.08 14.61
C LYS A 192 21.61 18.38 15.93
N GLY A 193 20.35 18.05 16.18
CA GLY A 193 19.90 17.37 17.39
C GLY A 193 19.75 15.86 17.20
N LYS A 194 19.79 15.11 18.33
CA LYS A 194 19.51 13.68 18.33
C LYS A 194 18.06 13.45 17.93
N GLY A 195 17.84 12.61 16.92
CA GLY A 195 16.49 12.29 16.39
C GLY A 195 15.94 13.36 15.45
N LEU A 196 16.68 14.43 15.16
CA LEU A 196 16.32 15.44 14.16
C LEU A 196 17.00 15.16 12.83
N PHE A 197 16.29 15.54 11.75
CA PHE A 197 16.74 15.33 10.39
C PHE A 197 16.58 16.58 9.54
N ASN A 198 17.41 16.69 8.51
CA ASN A 198 17.29 17.68 7.47
C ASN A 198 16.74 17.01 6.21
N LEU A 199 15.74 17.61 5.61
CA LEU A 199 15.06 17.13 4.41
C LEU A 199 15.43 18.02 3.24
N ILE A 200 16.20 17.48 2.30
CA ILE A 200 16.80 18.21 1.18
C ILE A 200 16.08 17.89 -0.12
N SER A 201 15.83 18.89 -0.93
CA SER A 201 15.34 18.80 -2.32
C SER A 201 16.30 19.43 -3.29
N SER A 202 16.15 19.12 -4.58
CA SER A 202 16.92 19.76 -5.63
C SER A 202 16.50 21.22 -5.86
N ASN A 203 15.19 21.50 -5.83
CA ASN A 203 14.65 22.81 -6.23
C ASN A 203 13.88 23.55 -5.12
N ASP A 204 13.74 22.95 -3.94
CA ASP A 204 13.06 23.57 -2.80
C ASP A 204 14.05 23.94 -1.70
N LYS A 205 13.65 24.89 -0.85
CA LYS A 205 14.39 25.19 0.37
C LYS A 205 14.44 23.96 1.27
N PRO A 206 15.60 23.66 1.88
CA PRO A 206 15.72 22.55 2.83
C PRO A 206 14.82 22.80 4.07
N ILE A 207 14.25 21.71 4.58
CA ILE A 207 13.57 21.72 5.87
C ILE A 207 14.57 21.19 6.89
N LEU A 208 14.93 22.00 7.86
CA LEU A 208 16.02 21.72 8.79
C LEU A 208 15.49 21.29 10.16
N ASP A 209 16.21 20.38 10.79
CA ASP A 209 16.04 19.97 12.19
C ASP A 209 14.59 19.58 12.55
N VAL A 210 13.97 18.70 11.72
CA VAL A 210 12.61 18.22 11.92
C VAL A 210 12.58 16.77 12.41
N GLU A 211 11.53 16.42 13.14
CA GLU A 211 11.23 15.05 13.52
C GLU A 211 10.60 14.31 12.35
N VAL A 212 11.09 13.09 12.10
CA VAL A 212 10.56 12.18 11.09
C VAL A 212 10.02 10.95 11.82
N GLU A 213 8.71 10.71 11.69
CA GLU A 213 8.07 9.57 12.34
C GLU A 213 8.43 8.25 11.65
N TRP A 214 8.46 8.27 10.32
CA TRP A 214 8.83 7.11 9.53
C TRP A 214 9.50 7.54 8.21
N ALA A 215 10.29 6.63 7.67
CA ALA A 215 10.88 6.79 6.35
C ALA A 215 10.92 5.46 5.60
N ALA A 216 10.76 5.55 4.28
CA ALA A 216 10.95 4.45 3.35
C ALA A 216 11.87 4.91 2.22
N ARG A 217 12.88 4.11 1.86
CA ARG A 217 13.79 4.44 0.76
C ARG A 217 13.02 4.42 -0.56
N VAL A 218 13.33 5.35 -1.44
CA VAL A 218 12.91 5.30 -2.85
C VAL A 218 13.78 4.25 -3.55
N ASP A 219 13.15 3.20 -4.07
CA ASP A 219 13.86 2.11 -4.74
C ASP A 219 14.19 2.47 -6.18
N SER A 220 13.28 3.13 -6.89
CA SER A 220 13.53 3.62 -8.23
C SER A 220 12.63 4.79 -8.64
N ILE A 221 13.10 5.52 -9.67
CA ILE A 221 12.30 6.53 -10.38
C ILE A 221 12.33 6.16 -11.86
N ALA A 222 11.19 5.90 -12.45
CA ALA A 222 11.09 5.45 -13.84
C ALA A 222 10.08 6.27 -14.65
N ARG A 223 10.30 6.34 -15.95
CA ARG A 223 9.31 6.92 -16.87
C ARG A 223 8.03 6.11 -16.82
N ARG A 224 6.90 6.81 -16.89
CA ARG A 224 5.62 6.14 -17.10
C ARG A 224 5.66 5.44 -18.45
N PRO A 225 5.34 4.13 -18.53
CA PRO A 225 5.21 3.45 -19.81
C PRO A 225 4.20 4.20 -20.69
N ASN A 226 4.55 4.42 -21.96
CA ASN A 226 3.59 4.96 -22.93
C ASN A 226 2.42 3.97 -23.03
N ARG A 227 1.21 4.50 -22.93
CA ARG A 227 -0.01 3.75 -23.25
C ARG A 227 -0.08 3.45 -24.75
#